data_3982d8ee0e798dbbfb1cacb423b3be2e
#
_entry.id   3982d8ee0e798dbbfb1cacb423b3be2e
#
_cell.length_a   1.000
_cell.length_b   1.000
_cell.length_c   1.000
_cell.angle_alpha   90.00
_cell.angle_beta   90.00
_cell.angle_gamma   90.00
#
_symmetry.space_group_name_H-M   'P 1'
#
loop_
_entity.id
_entity.type
_entity.pdbx_description
1 polymer ?
#
loop_
_entity_poly.entity_id
_entity_poly.type
_entity_poly.pdbx_seq_one_letter_code
_entity_poly.pdbx_strand_id
1 'polypeptide(L)'
;MFFLLLPPLAGIFLGSVNTARAADNCVITSSDLDAVTAAAAQGLMAELAARRALLTRTIACAKAEAQSLQNNLNGLSVSDDEKTIRAQLSDRLNDAMNYYDLELEKVGGAGITGTQIIAKEVFAWRGNNYNFLAAQVANFTLWVKSQNLFETALARLRSVESIVSFLEQAGAQNELRSDLASAQVLVQDARNENDSARNAFLQSLPPDQTLALIQQSLQSLSDAYQKFFDISTVVQTLLPTKP
;
A
#
# COMPACT_ATOMS: atom_id res chain seq x y z
N MET A 1 -14.86 3.50 36.77
CA MET A 1 -15.83 3.77 35.69
C MET A 1 -15.03 4.09 34.43
N PHE A 2 -14.60 3.06 33.70
CA PHE A 2 -13.84 3.24 32.45
C PHE A 2 -14.76 2.88 31.29
N PHE A 3 -15.24 3.90 30.59
CA PHE A 3 -15.96 3.75 29.33
C PHE A 3 -14.95 3.35 28.24
N LEU A 4 -14.91 2.09 27.85
CA LEU A 4 -14.27 1.62 26.64
C LEU A 4 -15.25 1.82 25.47
N LEU A 5 -15.32 3.06 24.96
CA LEU A 5 -15.94 3.34 23.67
C LEU A 5 -15.02 2.79 22.57
N LEU A 6 -15.40 1.64 22.01
CA LEU A 6 -14.86 1.12 20.77
C LEU A 6 -15.47 1.88 19.61
N PRO A 7 -14.68 2.53 18.75
CA PRO A 7 -15.19 2.92 17.43
C PRO A 7 -15.38 1.66 16.57
N PRO A 8 -16.47 1.56 15.80
CA PRO A 8 -16.68 0.46 14.90
C PRO A 8 -15.63 0.49 13.78
N LEU A 9 -14.77 -0.52 13.72
CA LEU A 9 -13.75 -0.72 12.68
C LEU A 9 -14.35 -1.06 11.30
N ALA A 10 -15.65 -1.14 11.17
CA ALA A 10 -16.35 -1.55 9.94
C ALA A 10 -16.26 -0.55 8.78
N GLY A 11 -15.56 0.56 8.90
CA GLY A 11 -15.52 1.64 7.89
C GLY A 11 -14.15 1.97 7.28
N ILE A 12 -13.06 1.30 7.65
CA ILE A 12 -11.71 1.80 7.32
C ILE A 12 -11.10 1.16 6.06
N PHE A 13 -11.66 0.11 5.49
CA PHE A 13 -10.95 -0.71 4.49
C PHE A 13 -11.38 -0.56 3.03
N LEU A 14 -12.17 0.46 2.67
CA LEU A 14 -12.38 0.82 1.27
C LEU A 14 -11.89 2.24 0.94
N GLY A 15 -10.94 2.75 1.70
CA GLY A 15 -10.15 3.87 1.25
C GLY A 15 -9.35 3.42 0.04
N SER A 16 -9.79 3.83 -1.17
CA SER A 16 -8.96 3.81 -2.35
C SER A 16 -7.54 4.17 -1.93
N VAL A 17 -6.57 3.30 -2.21
CA VAL A 17 -5.17 3.67 -2.22
C VAL A 17 -5.15 4.90 -3.14
N ASN A 18 -5.13 6.09 -2.55
CA ASN A 18 -4.84 7.29 -3.30
C ASN A 18 -3.42 7.07 -3.82
N THR A 19 -3.33 6.43 -4.99
CA THR A 19 -2.16 6.56 -5.84
C THR A 19 -1.90 8.05 -5.85
N ALA A 20 -0.74 8.45 -5.35
CA ALA A 20 -0.35 9.84 -5.25
C ALA A 20 -0.88 10.55 -6.48
N ARG A 21 -1.80 11.50 -6.30
CA ARG A 21 -2.30 12.30 -7.41
C ARG A 21 -1.07 12.91 -8.05
N ALA A 22 -0.63 12.30 -9.15
CA ALA A 22 0.26 12.97 -10.06
C ALA A 22 -0.38 14.33 -10.31
N ALA A 23 0.42 15.39 -10.22
CA ALA A 23 -0.06 16.75 -10.35
C ALA A 23 -1.12 16.83 -11.45
N ASP A 24 -2.18 17.60 -11.27
CA ASP A 24 -3.37 17.68 -12.14
C ASP A 24 -3.03 17.86 -13.64
N ASN A 25 -1.80 18.23 -13.97
CA ASN A 25 -1.24 18.41 -15.34
C ASN A 25 -0.70 17.11 -15.99
N CYS A 26 -0.79 15.95 -15.31
CA CYS A 26 -0.21 14.68 -15.81
C CYS A 26 -1.23 13.73 -16.46
N VAL A 27 -2.46 14.15 -16.63
CA VAL A 27 -3.46 13.37 -17.35
C VAL A 27 -3.32 13.64 -18.85
N ILE A 28 -2.96 12.62 -19.62
CA ILE A 28 -3.03 12.67 -21.08
C ILE A 28 -4.50 12.54 -21.47
N THR A 29 -5.02 13.56 -22.14
CA THR A 29 -6.44 13.65 -22.53
C THR A 29 -6.60 13.42 -24.03
N SER A 30 -7.84 13.20 -24.48
CA SER A 30 -8.15 13.16 -25.92
C SER A 30 -7.74 14.46 -26.63
N SER A 31 -7.88 15.62 -25.96
CA SER A 31 -7.48 16.91 -26.52
C SER A 31 -5.97 16.99 -26.83
N ASP A 32 -5.13 16.27 -26.11
CA ASP A 32 -3.69 16.19 -26.39
C ASP A 32 -3.41 15.42 -27.69
N LEU A 33 -4.17 14.37 -27.94
CA LEU A 33 -4.09 13.60 -29.17
C LEU A 33 -4.67 14.38 -30.36
N ASP A 34 -5.77 15.11 -30.13
CA ASP A 34 -6.38 15.98 -31.12
C ASP A 34 -5.42 17.11 -31.51
N ALA A 35 -4.66 17.67 -30.59
CA ALA A 35 -3.63 18.66 -30.84
C ALA A 35 -2.52 18.13 -31.79
N VAL A 36 -2.08 16.87 -31.59
CA VAL A 36 -1.10 16.24 -32.49
C VAL A 36 -1.70 16.04 -33.89
N THR A 37 -2.98 15.62 -33.96
CA THR A 37 -3.68 15.42 -35.24
C THR A 37 -3.86 16.74 -35.98
N ALA A 38 -4.24 17.82 -35.28
CA ALA A 38 -4.36 19.15 -35.86
C ALA A 38 -3.00 19.70 -36.35
N ALA A 39 -1.92 19.44 -35.61
CA ALA A 39 -0.58 19.80 -36.00
C ALA A 39 -0.12 19.05 -37.27
N ALA A 40 -0.49 17.78 -37.42
CA ALA A 40 -0.19 16.99 -38.62
C ALA A 40 -0.83 17.60 -39.87
N ALA A 41 -2.01 18.21 -39.78
CA ALA A 41 -2.65 18.92 -40.86
C ALA A 41 -1.90 20.22 -41.29
N GLN A 42 -1.06 20.77 -40.39
CA GLN A 42 -0.22 21.95 -40.66
C GLN A 42 1.15 21.60 -41.31
N GLY A 43 1.49 20.32 -41.31
CA GLY A 43 2.72 19.80 -41.96
C GLY A 43 3.66 19.08 -40.94
N LEU A 44 4.64 18.39 -41.54
CA LEU A 44 5.54 17.48 -40.81
C LEU A 44 6.29 18.14 -39.62
N MET A 45 6.69 19.40 -39.76
CA MET A 45 7.44 20.09 -38.71
C MET A 45 6.53 20.43 -37.50
N ALA A 46 5.29 20.82 -37.75
CA ALA A 46 4.30 21.08 -36.72
C ALA A 46 3.93 19.77 -35.98
N GLU A 47 3.69 18.71 -36.76
CA GLU A 47 3.43 17.38 -36.21
C GLU A 47 4.58 16.91 -35.30
N LEU A 48 5.83 17.01 -35.76
CA LEU A 48 7.00 16.61 -35.01
C LEU A 48 7.12 17.39 -33.68
N ALA A 49 6.92 18.71 -33.76
CA ALA A 49 6.95 19.55 -32.57
C ALA A 49 5.87 19.13 -31.53
N ALA A 50 4.64 18.89 -31.97
CA ALA A 50 3.53 18.45 -31.13
C ALA A 50 3.80 17.07 -30.52
N ARG A 51 4.32 16.11 -31.29
CA ARG A 51 4.69 14.77 -30.82
C ARG A 51 5.79 14.83 -29.74
N ARG A 52 6.85 15.61 -30.00
CA ARG A 52 7.93 15.80 -29.01
C ARG A 52 7.39 16.43 -27.72
N ALA A 53 6.57 17.45 -27.79
CA ALA A 53 5.99 18.13 -26.65
C ALA A 53 5.12 17.17 -25.80
N LEU A 54 4.24 16.40 -26.45
CA LEU A 54 3.40 15.42 -25.78
C LEU A 54 4.24 14.32 -25.11
N LEU A 55 5.23 13.77 -25.83
CA LEU A 55 6.08 12.71 -25.30
C LEU A 55 6.93 13.20 -24.12
N THR A 56 7.53 14.40 -24.22
CA THR A 56 8.27 15.04 -23.14
C THR A 56 7.40 15.17 -21.89
N ARG A 57 6.16 15.70 -22.04
CA ARG A 57 5.23 15.81 -20.92
C ARG A 57 4.87 14.45 -20.32
N THR A 58 4.60 13.45 -21.14
CA THR A 58 4.26 12.10 -20.70
C THR A 58 5.38 11.47 -19.86
N ILE A 59 6.64 11.56 -20.35
CA ILE A 59 7.79 11.01 -19.62
C ILE A 59 8.06 11.82 -18.35
N ALA A 60 7.97 13.14 -18.39
CA ALA A 60 8.12 13.99 -17.21
C ALA A 60 7.08 13.67 -16.13
N CYS A 61 5.84 13.40 -16.52
CA CYS A 61 4.79 12.95 -15.61
C CYS A 61 5.09 11.58 -15.00
N ALA A 62 5.57 10.64 -15.79
CA ALA A 62 5.96 9.32 -15.29
C ALA A 62 7.12 9.41 -14.29
N LYS A 63 8.09 10.30 -14.54
CA LYS A 63 9.18 10.61 -13.60
C LYS A 63 8.65 11.25 -12.31
N ALA A 64 7.73 12.21 -12.41
CA ALA A 64 7.13 12.87 -11.26
C ALA A 64 6.33 11.89 -10.37
N GLU A 65 5.67 10.90 -10.98
CA GLU A 65 5.01 9.80 -10.25
C GLU A 65 6.04 8.99 -9.44
N ALA A 66 7.16 8.59 -10.06
CA ALA A 66 8.24 7.87 -9.37
C ALA A 66 8.82 8.70 -8.23
N GLN A 67 9.05 10.00 -8.44
CA GLN A 67 9.51 10.92 -7.40
C GLN A 67 8.50 11.04 -6.24
N SER A 68 7.20 11.05 -6.53
CA SER A 68 6.16 11.07 -5.51
C SER A 68 6.15 9.80 -4.67
N LEU A 69 6.31 8.63 -5.30
CA LEU A 69 6.46 7.36 -4.59
C LEU A 69 7.72 7.35 -3.71
N GLN A 70 8.83 7.88 -4.22
CA GLN A 70 10.09 8.04 -3.47
C GLN A 70 9.89 8.90 -2.22
N ASN A 71 9.23 10.05 -2.37
CA ASN A 71 8.98 10.94 -1.25
C ASN A 71 8.07 10.29 -0.19
N ASN A 72 7.02 9.59 -0.63
CA ASN A 72 6.14 8.85 0.27
C ASN A 72 6.89 7.75 1.02
N LEU A 73 7.74 6.99 0.31
CA LEU A 73 8.56 5.93 0.88
C LEU A 73 9.55 6.47 1.94
N ASN A 74 10.21 7.60 1.65
CA ASN A 74 11.13 8.26 2.55
C ASN A 74 10.45 8.87 3.79
N GLY A 75 9.18 9.23 3.69
CA GLY A 75 8.37 9.75 4.80
C GLY A 75 7.87 8.68 5.76
N LEU A 76 8.05 7.38 5.48
CA LEU A 76 7.62 6.30 6.36
C LEU A 76 8.56 6.19 7.58
N SER A 77 7.97 6.12 8.77
CA SER A 77 8.66 5.66 9.96
C SER A 77 8.82 4.15 9.88
N VAL A 78 10.05 3.66 9.81
CA VAL A 78 10.38 2.24 9.66
C VAL A 78 11.35 1.80 10.75
N SER A 79 11.21 0.55 11.20
CA SER A 79 12.16 -0.13 12.09
C SER A 79 13.49 -0.41 11.36
N ASP A 80 14.53 -0.81 12.10
CA ASP A 80 15.84 -1.12 11.51
C ASP A 80 15.76 -2.25 10.47
N ASP A 81 14.94 -3.24 10.72
CA ASP A 81 14.71 -4.37 9.81
C ASP A 81 14.01 -3.96 8.51
N GLU A 82 13.11 -2.97 8.59
CA GLU A 82 12.37 -2.45 7.44
C GLU A 82 13.21 -1.51 6.58
N LYS A 83 14.27 -0.92 7.15
CA LYS A 83 15.19 -0.01 6.42
C LYS A 83 15.81 -0.66 5.20
N THR A 84 16.13 -1.96 5.28
CA THR A 84 16.69 -2.70 4.14
C THR A 84 15.72 -2.77 2.98
N ILE A 85 14.46 -3.11 3.24
CA ILE A 85 13.41 -3.18 2.20
C ILE A 85 13.18 -1.78 1.61
N ARG A 86 13.08 -0.76 2.47
CA ARG A 86 12.92 0.63 2.04
C ARG A 86 14.06 1.09 1.14
N ALA A 87 15.32 0.78 1.49
CA ALA A 87 16.47 1.14 0.71
C ALA A 87 16.45 0.48 -0.68
N GLN A 88 16.16 -0.82 -0.76
CA GLN A 88 16.04 -1.55 -2.03
C GLN A 88 14.96 -0.96 -2.95
N LEU A 89 13.79 -0.62 -2.40
CA LEU A 89 12.70 0.00 -3.16
C LEU A 89 13.09 1.42 -3.62
N SER A 90 13.78 2.17 -2.75
CA SER A 90 14.30 3.51 -3.03
C SER A 90 15.31 3.50 -4.19
N ASP A 91 16.27 2.59 -4.18
CA ASP A 91 17.27 2.44 -5.24
C ASP A 91 16.62 2.12 -6.59
N ARG A 92 15.65 1.22 -6.60
CA ARG A 92 14.89 0.88 -7.82
C ARG A 92 14.04 2.05 -8.34
N LEU A 93 13.49 2.90 -7.47
CA LEU A 93 12.82 4.13 -7.88
C LEU A 93 13.80 5.14 -8.47
N ASN A 94 15.02 5.23 -7.93
CA ASN A 94 16.08 6.05 -8.52
C ASN A 94 16.46 5.55 -9.92
N ASP A 95 16.60 4.24 -10.10
CA ASP A 95 16.85 3.65 -11.43
C ASP A 95 15.72 3.95 -12.41
N ALA A 96 14.46 3.92 -11.96
CA ALA A 96 13.31 4.29 -12.77
C ALA A 96 13.35 5.77 -13.19
N MET A 97 13.71 6.67 -12.29
CA MET A 97 13.85 8.10 -12.61
C MET A 97 14.99 8.34 -13.60
N ASN A 98 16.13 7.66 -13.43
CA ASN A 98 17.26 7.72 -14.35
C ASN A 98 16.87 7.21 -15.75
N TYR A 99 16.11 6.12 -15.83
CA TYR A 99 15.57 5.64 -17.11
C TYR A 99 14.74 6.72 -17.81
N TYR A 100 13.83 7.36 -17.10
CA TYR A 100 13.02 8.45 -17.68
C TYR A 100 13.86 9.65 -18.12
N ASP A 101 14.93 10.00 -17.42
CA ASP A 101 15.84 11.06 -17.83
C ASP A 101 16.54 10.72 -19.15
N LEU A 102 17.04 9.49 -19.28
CA LEU A 102 17.67 9.02 -20.51
C LEU A 102 16.69 9.03 -21.71
N GLU A 103 15.43 8.68 -21.49
CA GLU A 103 14.42 8.73 -22.53
C GLU A 103 14.06 10.18 -22.92
N LEU A 104 14.02 11.11 -21.93
CA LEU A 104 13.80 12.54 -22.21
C LEU A 104 14.90 13.13 -23.09
N GLU A 105 16.17 12.78 -22.87
CA GLU A 105 17.30 13.23 -23.68
C GLU A 105 17.15 12.82 -25.16
N LYS A 106 16.67 11.60 -25.42
CA LYS A 106 16.46 11.09 -26.79
C LYS A 106 15.37 11.85 -27.55
N VAL A 107 14.33 12.36 -26.86
CA VAL A 107 13.18 13.03 -27.50
C VAL A 107 13.61 14.24 -28.31
N GLY A 108 14.56 15.04 -27.80
CA GLY A 108 15.02 16.27 -28.45
C GLY A 108 15.56 16.07 -29.90
N GLY A 109 16.29 14.97 -30.12
CA GLY A 109 16.87 14.61 -31.43
C GLY A 109 15.98 13.74 -32.32
N ALA A 110 14.87 13.21 -31.78
CA ALA A 110 14.05 12.21 -32.49
C ALA A 110 13.21 12.83 -33.60
N GLY A 111 13.19 12.20 -34.80
CA GLY A 111 12.19 12.46 -35.85
C GLY A 111 10.82 11.85 -35.53
N ILE A 112 9.86 11.94 -36.44
CA ILE A 112 8.50 11.39 -36.28
C ILE A 112 8.56 9.89 -35.89
N THR A 113 9.28 9.09 -36.67
CA THR A 113 9.45 7.66 -36.40
C THR A 113 10.17 7.44 -35.04
N GLY A 114 11.20 8.25 -34.76
CA GLY A 114 11.94 8.18 -33.48
C GLY A 114 11.03 8.44 -32.27
N THR A 115 10.15 9.43 -32.33
CA THR A 115 9.19 9.68 -31.21
C THR A 115 8.22 8.53 -31.05
N GLN A 116 7.80 7.82 -32.09
CA GLN A 116 6.96 6.63 -31.98
C GLN A 116 7.70 5.46 -31.33
N ILE A 117 8.98 5.28 -31.67
CA ILE A 117 9.82 4.22 -31.07
C ILE A 117 9.97 4.49 -29.56
N ILE A 118 10.40 5.70 -29.16
CA ILE A 118 10.56 6.08 -27.77
C ILE A 118 9.26 5.89 -26.99
N ALA A 119 8.13 6.32 -27.55
CA ALA A 119 6.83 6.14 -26.90
C ALA A 119 6.50 4.66 -26.63
N LYS A 120 6.77 3.78 -27.60
CA LYS A 120 6.56 2.33 -27.45
C LYS A 120 7.51 1.73 -26.40
N GLU A 121 8.78 2.13 -26.42
CA GLU A 121 9.80 1.65 -25.49
C GLU A 121 9.45 2.05 -24.05
N VAL A 122 9.09 3.32 -23.81
CA VAL A 122 8.67 3.82 -22.50
C VAL A 122 7.41 3.10 -22.02
N PHE A 123 6.42 2.90 -22.88
CA PHE A 123 5.19 2.20 -22.53
C PHE A 123 5.46 0.73 -22.14
N ALA A 124 6.25 0.03 -22.94
CA ALA A 124 6.60 -1.37 -22.71
C ALA A 124 7.44 -1.52 -21.42
N TRP A 125 8.44 -0.64 -21.24
CA TRP A 125 9.27 -0.65 -20.05
C TRP A 125 8.44 -0.36 -18.78
N ARG A 126 7.53 0.62 -18.85
CA ARG A 126 6.63 0.94 -17.75
C ARG A 126 5.77 -0.26 -17.37
N GLY A 127 5.19 -0.95 -18.35
CA GLY A 127 4.39 -2.15 -18.13
C GLY A 127 5.18 -3.29 -17.48
N ASN A 128 6.39 -3.53 -17.95
CA ASN A 128 7.20 -4.68 -17.55
C ASN A 128 8.02 -4.45 -16.27
N ASN A 129 8.35 -3.19 -15.92
CA ASN A 129 9.27 -2.87 -14.85
C ASN A 129 8.64 -1.95 -13.79
N TYR A 130 8.16 -0.77 -14.22
CA TYR A 130 7.73 0.27 -13.31
C TYR A 130 6.44 -0.06 -12.58
N ASN A 131 5.45 -0.62 -13.26
CA ASN A 131 4.16 -0.95 -12.63
C ASN A 131 4.32 -1.98 -11.51
N PHE A 132 5.21 -2.94 -11.71
CA PHE A 132 5.58 -3.91 -10.67
C PHE A 132 6.21 -3.21 -9.46
N LEU A 133 7.17 -2.32 -9.69
CA LEU A 133 7.84 -1.55 -8.64
C LEU A 133 6.85 -0.65 -7.88
N ALA A 134 6.01 0.08 -8.61
CA ALA A 134 5.01 0.96 -8.01
C ALA A 134 4.04 0.20 -7.10
N ALA A 135 3.60 -0.98 -7.53
CA ALA A 135 2.76 -1.86 -6.72
C ALA A 135 3.50 -2.38 -5.47
N GLN A 136 4.79 -2.75 -5.59
CA GLN A 136 5.61 -3.14 -4.42
C GLN A 136 5.74 -2.00 -3.41
N VAL A 137 5.98 -0.76 -3.86
CA VAL A 137 6.07 0.42 -2.97
C VAL A 137 4.74 0.70 -2.28
N ALA A 138 3.62 0.57 -3.00
CA ALA A 138 2.29 0.71 -2.42
C ALA A 138 2.01 -0.34 -1.34
N ASN A 139 2.32 -1.60 -1.62
CA ASN A 139 2.17 -2.70 -0.66
C ASN A 139 3.07 -2.52 0.57
N PHE A 140 4.32 -2.11 0.37
CA PHE A 140 5.23 -1.83 1.48
C PHE A 140 4.70 -0.69 2.37
N THR A 141 4.19 0.37 1.74
CA THR A 141 3.56 1.49 2.47
C THR A 141 2.36 1.03 3.31
N LEU A 142 1.50 0.18 2.74
CA LEU A 142 0.37 -0.41 3.45
C LEU A 142 0.85 -1.28 4.61
N TRP A 143 1.81 -2.16 4.36
CA TRP A 143 2.37 -3.06 5.36
C TRP A 143 3.00 -2.30 6.54
N VAL A 144 3.84 -1.28 6.29
CA VAL A 144 4.43 -0.45 7.36
C VAL A 144 3.35 0.26 8.18
N LYS A 145 2.34 0.83 7.53
CA LYS A 145 1.24 1.51 8.23
C LYS A 145 0.40 0.57 9.08
N SER A 146 0.35 -0.72 8.73
CA SER A 146 -0.41 -1.72 9.49
C SER A 146 0.30 -2.19 10.76
N GLN A 147 1.62 -1.97 10.92
CA GLN A 147 2.38 -2.46 12.08
C GLN A 147 1.81 -2.01 13.42
N ASN A 148 1.33 -0.78 13.53
CA ASN A 148 0.69 -0.28 14.75
C ASN A 148 -0.57 -1.06 15.15
N LEU A 149 -1.25 -1.70 14.21
CA LEU A 149 -2.43 -2.53 14.50
C LEU A 149 -2.03 -3.80 15.25
N PHE A 150 -0.88 -4.39 14.92
CA PHE A 150 -0.36 -5.57 15.60
C PHE A 150 0.00 -5.26 17.05
N GLU A 151 0.73 -4.19 17.30
CA GLU A 151 1.07 -3.77 18.67
C GLU A 151 -0.17 -3.51 19.50
N THR A 152 -1.17 -2.87 18.90
CA THR A 152 -2.46 -2.61 19.56
C THR A 152 -3.22 -3.90 19.86
N ALA A 153 -3.24 -4.86 18.91
CA ALA A 153 -3.89 -6.15 19.10
C ALA A 153 -3.21 -6.97 20.21
N LEU A 154 -1.87 -7.00 20.24
CA LEU A 154 -1.11 -7.67 21.28
C LEU A 154 -1.36 -7.06 22.67
N ALA A 155 -1.37 -5.73 22.78
CA ALA A 155 -1.69 -5.06 24.03
C ALA A 155 -3.12 -5.38 24.50
N ARG A 156 -4.07 -5.42 23.58
CA ARG A 156 -5.46 -5.77 23.87
C ARG A 156 -5.60 -7.23 24.28
N LEU A 157 -4.93 -8.15 23.58
CA LEU A 157 -4.91 -9.57 23.93
C LEU A 157 -4.49 -9.77 25.39
N ARG A 158 -3.36 -9.18 25.81
CA ARG A 158 -2.87 -9.24 27.20
C ARG A 158 -3.89 -8.70 28.20
N SER A 159 -4.59 -7.62 27.86
CA SER A 159 -5.63 -7.05 28.72
C SER A 159 -6.82 -7.99 28.88
N VAL A 160 -7.26 -8.61 27.77
CA VAL A 160 -8.35 -9.59 27.76
C VAL A 160 -7.96 -10.85 28.53
N GLU A 161 -6.75 -11.36 28.37
CA GLU A 161 -6.20 -12.49 29.13
C GLU A 161 -6.27 -12.24 30.63
N SER A 162 -5.87 -11.06 31.07
CA SER A 162 -5.93 -10.68 32.48
C SER A 162 -7.36 -10.67 33.01
N ILE A 163 -8.31 -10.13 32.26
CA ILE A 163 -9.73 -10.07 32.67
C ILE A 163 -10.33 -11.48 32.71
N VAL A 164 -10.10 -12.30 31.68
CA VAL A 164 -10.62 -13.68 31.67
C VAL A 164 -10.06 -14.48 32.80
N SER A 165 -8.76 -14.41 33.10
CA SER A 165 -8.13 -15.11 34.21
C SER A 165 -8.72 -14.68 35.57
N PHE A 166 -9.01 -13.41 35.73
CA PHE A 166 -9.66 -12.90 36.95
C PHE A 166 -11.09 -13.46 37.12
N LEU A 167 -11.87 -13.48 36.04
CA LEU A 167 -13.24 -13.99 36.05
C LEU A 167 -13.30 -15.52 36.24
N GLU A 168 -12.36 -16.27 35.70
CA GLU A 168 -12.23 -17.71 35.95
C GLU A 168 -11.99 -18.01 37.41
N GLN A 169 -11.13 -17.25 38.09
CA GLN A 169 -10.90 -17.37 39.54
C GLN A 169 -12.17 -17.05 40.35
N ALA A 170 -13.05 -16.21 39.80
CA ALA A 170 -14.35 -15.89 40.42
C ALA A 170 -15.47 -16.89 40.03
N GLY A 171 -15.17 -17.97 39.30
CA GLY A 171 -16.11 -19.02 38.91
C GLY A 171 -16.86 -18.78 37.60
N ALA A 172 -16.38 -17.90 36.71
CA ALA A 172 -17.00 -17.63 35.44
C ALA A 172 -16.70 -18.75 34.39
N GLN A 173 -17.59 -18.86 33.39
CA GLN A 173 -17.78 -20.03 32.54
C GLN A 173 -16.67 -20.26 31.48
N ASN A 174 -16.59 -21.52 30.99
CA ASN A 174 -15.63 -22.02 29.99
C ASN A 174 -15.72 -21.34 28.61
N GLU A 175 -16.81 -20.62 28.30
CA GLU A 175 -16.99 -19.93 27.01
C GLU A 175 -15.95 -18.82 26.80
N LEU A 176 -15.65 -18.03 27.83
CA LEU A 176 -14.63 -16.97 27.75
C LEU A 176 -13.25 -17.53 27.40
N ARG A 177 -12.93 -18.72 27.90
CA ARG A 177 -11.66 -19.40 27.62
C ARG A 177 -11.55 -19.85 26.18
N SER A 178 -12.64 -20.35 25.61
CA SER A 178 -12.68 -20.77 24.20
C SER A 178 -12.49 -19.58 23.25
N ASP A 179 -13.17 -18.47 23.51
CA ASP A 179 -13.02 -17.27 22.70
C ASP A 179 -11.64 -16.63 22.86
N LEU A 180 -11.08 -16.64 24.07
CA LEU A 180 -9.72 -16.19 24.31
C LEU A 180 -8.70 -17.03 23.54
N ALA A 181 -8.82 -18.36 23.59
CA ALA A 181 -7.94 -19.27 22.85
C ALA A 181 -8.05 -19.03 21.33
N SER A 182 -9.25 -18.80 20.82
CA SER A 182 -9.47 -18.44 19.41
C SER A 182 -8.82 -17.11 19.06
N ALA A 183 -8.95 -16.09 19.91
CA ALA A 183 -8.31 -14.80 19.70
C ALA A 183 -6.77 -14.90 19.70
N GLN A 184 -6.20 -15.73 20.58
CA GLN A 184 -4.75 -15.99 20.62
C GLN A 184 -4.24 -16.60 19.31
N VAL A 185 -4.95 -17.61 18.78
CA VAL A 185 -4.62 -18.25 17.50
C VAL A 185 -4.67 -17.22 16.38
N LEU A 186 -5.75 -16.45 16.29
CA LEU A 186 -5.92 -15.44 15.22
C LEU A 186 -4.85 -14.34 15.27
N VAL A 187 -4.45 -13.87 16.45
CA VAL A 187 -3.34 -12.90 16.57
C VAL A 187 -2.01 -13.53 16.17
N GLN A 188 -1.79 -14.81 16.49
CA GLN A 188 -0.57 -15.52 16.07
C GLN A 188 -0.55 -15.76 14.56
N ASP A 189 -1.67 -16.15 13.95
CA ASP A 189 -1.80 -16.31 12.50
C ASP A 189 -1.53 -14.99 11.77
N ALA A 190 -2.14 -13.91 12.24
CA ALA A 190 -1.87 -12.57 11.72
C ALA A 190 -0.38 -12.21 11.75
N ARG A 191 0.32 -12.56 12.83
CA ARG A 191 1.76 -12.34 12.94
C ARG A 191 2.55 -13.16 11.94
N ASN A 192 2.24 -14.45 11.81
CA ASN A 192 2.92 -15.36 10.89
C ASN A 192 2.76 -14.88 9.43
N GLU A 193 1.56 -14.42 9.06
CA GLU A 193 1.25 -13.88 7.74
C GLU A 193 1.96 -12.54 7.50
N ASN A 194 2.04 -11.68 8.51
CA ASN A 194 2.80 -10.42 8.48
C ASN A 194 4.30 -10.67 8.28
N ASP A 195 4.89 -11.65 8.97
CA ASP A 195 6.28 -12.05 8.79
C ASP A 195 6.50 -12.67 7.40
N SER A 196 5.52 -13.39 6.88
CA SER A 196 5.53 -13.92 5.51
C SER A 196 5.50 -12.80 4.48
N ALA A 197 4.71 -11.75 4.68
CA ALA A 197 4.69 -10.56 3.83
C ALA A 197 6.04 -9.83 3.84
N ARG A 198 6.68 -9.71 5.01
CA ARG A 198 8.05 -9.17 5.12
C ARG A 198 9.05 -9.96 4.29
N ASN A 199 9.02 -11.29 4.41
CA ASN A 199 9.90 -12.17 3.63
C ASN A 199 9.63 -12.06 2.12
N ALA A 200 8.38 -11.87 1.71
CA ALA A 200 7.99 -11.65 0.33
C ALA A 200 8.64 -10.37 -0.25
N PHE A 201 8.72 -9.28 0.53
CA PHE A 201 9.45 -8.08 0.12
C PHE A 201 10.95 -8.34 -0.05
N LEU A 202 11.59 -9.01 0.90
CA LEU A 202 13.02 -9.32 0.85
C LEU A 202 13.37 -10.19 -0.35
N GLN A 203 12.47 -11.08 -0.76
CA GLN A 203 12.63 -11.96 -1.92
C GLN A 203 12.14 -11.34 -3.22
N SER A 204 11.63 -10.11 -3.19
CA SER A 204 11.05 -9.44 -4.36
C SER A 204 9.95 -10.26 -5.05
N LEU A 205 9.11 -10.93 -4.28
CA LEU A 205 7.98 -11.71 -4.81
C LEU A 205 6.98 -10.79 -5.55
N PRO A 206 6.13 -11.37 -6.43
CA PRO A 206 5.09 -10.62 -7.14
C PRO A 206 4.22 -9.80 -6.18
N PRO A 207 3.87 -8.54 -6.54
CA PRO A 207 3.11 -7.65 -5.67
C PRO A 207 1.75 -8.19 -5.24
N ASP A 208 1.07 -8.92 -6.09
CA ASP A 208 -0.22 -9.57 -5.80
C ASP A 208 -0.09 -10.65 -4.72
N GLN A 209 0.98 -11.45 -4.73
CA GLN A 209 1.25 -12.42 -3.68
C GLN A 209 1.56 -11.72 -2.34
N THR A 210 2.39 -10.67 -2.37
CA THR A 210 2.71 -9.89 -1.17
C THR A 210 1.45 -9.22 -0.61
N LEU A 211 0.62 -8.65 -1.48
CA LEU A 211 -0.65 -8.03 -1.08
C LEU A 211 -1.60 -9.05 -0.43
N ALA A 212 -1.69 -10.26 -0.99
CA ALA A 212 -2.53 -11.32 -0.43
C ALA A 212 -2.11 -11.66 1.00
N LEU A 213 -0.80 -11.78 1.29
CA LEU A 213 -0.30 -12.03 2.65
C LEU A 213 -0.65 -10.89 3.62
N ILE A 214 -0.52 -9.63 3.17
CA ILE A 214 -0.92 -8.46 3.97
C ILE A 214 -2.42 -8.50 4.26
N GLN A 215 -3.23 -8.81 3.27
CA GLN A 215 -4.69 -8.90 3.42
C GLN A 215 -5.10 -10.02 4.37
N GLN A 216 -4.49 -11.20 4.27
CA GLN A 216 -4.73 -12.32 5.17
C GLN A 216 -4.40 -11.93 6.61
N SER A 217 -3.24 -11.33 6.81
CA SER A 217 -2.79 -10.84 8.12
C SER A 217 -3.77 -9.83 8.74
N LEU A 218 -4.26 -8.88 7.95
CA LEU A 218 -5.25 -7.90 8.40
C LEU A 218 -6.62 -8.54 8.67
N GLN A 219 -7.01 -9.57 7.91
CA GLN A 219 -8.24 -10.33 8.15
C GLN A 219 -8.15 -11.09 9.46
N SER A 220 -7.05 -11.81 9.72
CA SER A 220 -6.83 -12.52 10.98
C SER A 220 -6.87 -11.57 12.18
N LEU A 221 -6.31 -10.34 12.06
CA LEU A 221 -6.47 -9.29 13.08
C LEU A 221 -7.93 -8.87 13.26
N SER A 222 -8.66 -8.65 12.19
CA SER A 222 -10.08 -8.28 12.24
C SER A 222 -10.90 -9.33 12.99
N ASP A 223 -10.65 -10.60 12.69
CA ASP A 223 -11.34 -11.72 13.33
C ASP A 223 -10.96 -11.84 14.82
N ALA A 224 -9.69 -11.56 15.18
CA ALA A 224 -9.26 -11.47 16.58
C ALA A 224 -9.99 -10.34 17.32
N TYR A 225 -10.15 -9.17 16.70
CA TYR A 225 -10.90 -8.07 17.28
C TYR A 225 -12.39 -8.41 17.49
N GLN A 226 -12.99 -9.20 16.60
CA GLN A 226 -14.35 -9.72 16.80
C GLN A 226 -14.42 -10.58 18.05
N LYS A 227 -13.43 -11.46 18.28
CA LYS A 227 -13.35 -12.27 19.50
C LYS A 227 -13.17 -11.42 20.75
N PHE A 228 -12.37 -10.35 20.70
CA PHE A 228 -12.25 -9.40 21.83
C PHE A 228 -13.58 -8.72 22.12
N PHE A 229 -14.36 -8.40 21.10
CA PHE A 229 -15.69 -7.81 21.27
C PHE A 229 -16.67 -8.82 21.90
N ASP A 230 -16.69 -10.07 21.44
CA ASP A 230 -17.53 -11.13 21.98
C ASP A 230 -17.24 -11.36 23.47
N ILE A 231 -15.96 -11.49 23.84
CA ILE A 231 -15.51 -11.60 25.25
C ILE A 231 -15.98 -10.39 26.05
N SER A 232 -15.79 -9.17 25.52
CA SER A 232 -16.21 -7.94 26.21
C SER A 232 -17.71 -7.91 26.48
N THR A 233 -18.52 -8.40 25.54
CA THR A 233 -19.98 -8.50 25.69
C THR A 233 -20.37 -9.45 26.81
N VAL A 234 -19.75 -10.62 26.86
CA VAL A 234 -19.99 -11.59 27.93
C VAL A 234 -19.57 -11.03 29.30
N VAL A 235 -18.39 -10.40 29.37
CA VAL A 235 -17.89 -9.76 30.60
C VAL A 235 -18.88 -8.70 31.11
N GLN A 236 -19.46 -7.89 30.24
CA GLN A 236 -20.45 -6.88 30.64
C GLN A 236 -21.72 -7.49 31.25
N THR A 237 -22.13 -8.67 30.80
CA THR A 237 -23.29 -9.37 31.38
C THR A 237 -23.00 -9.98 32.74
N LEU A 238 -21.74 -10.31 33.01
CA LEU A 238 -21.31 -10.89 34.29
C LEU A 238 -21.05 -9.84 35.38
N LEU A 239 -20.81 -8.60 35.00
CA LEU A 239 -20.61 -7.51 35.96
C LEU A 239 -21.97 -7.01 36.48
N PRO A 240 -22.18 -6.93 37.80
CA PRO A 240 -23.43 -6.43 38.35
C PRO A 240 -23.65 -5.00 37.88
N THR A 241 -24.79 -4.75 37.22
CA THR A 241 -25.26 -3.38 36.94
C THR A 241 -25.44 -2.71 38.32
N LYS A 242 -24.59 -1.72 38.59
CA LYS A 242 -24.71 -0.93 39.80
C LYS A 242 -26.07 -0.23 39.80
N PRO A 243 -26.92 -0.38 40.83
CA PRO A 243 -28.18 0.34 40.93
C PRO A 243 -27.99 1.85 41.00
#